data_ce16aeac2aebb5efb593e3444002c6dd
#
_entry.id   ce16aeac2aebb5efb593e3444002c6dd
#
_cell.length_a   1.000
_cell.length_b   1.000
_cell.length_c   1.000
_cell.angle_alpha   90.00
_cell.angle_beta   90.00
_cell.angle_gamma   90.00
#
_symmetry.space_group_name_H-M   'P 1'
#
loop_
_entity.id
_entity.type
_entity.pdbx_description
1 polymer ?
#
loop_
_entity_poly.entity_id
_entity_poly.type
_entity_poly.pdbx_seq_one_letter_code
_entity_poly.pdbx_strand_id
1 'polypeptide(L)'
;MDMQRRDVLKYSDIFGLMASAGLITPAQAQEWNKAAFEGKTLDDVFKVLGAGKPENSAAITMIAPDIAENGAVVPVGINTTLKAQQMAILVDKNPSALAAQFFIPAGTEPFVTTRIKMGQTSNVYALVKADNKWSVAVKEVKVTLGGCGG
;
A
#
# COMPACT_ATOMS: atom_id res chain seq x y z
N MET A 1 -0.10 36.98 19.20
CA MET A 1 -1.16 36.54 20.12
C MET A 1 -0.53 35.55 21.08
N ASP A 2 -0.22 36.01 22.29
CA ASP A 2 0.34 35.12 23.29
C ASP A 2 -0.77 34.24 23.85
N MET A 3 -0.85 33.00 23.40
CA MET A 3 -1.67 31.97 24.04
C MET A 3 -1.02 31.62 25.39
N GLN A 4 -1.68 32.06 26.46
CA GLN A 4 -1.19 31.74 27.78
C GLN A 4 -1.32 30.22 28.04
N ARG A 5 -0.39 29.64 28.79
CA ARG A 5 -0.39 28.21 29.15
C ARG A 5 -1.73 27.72 29.72
N ARG A 6 -2.48 28.61 30.36
CA ARG A 6 -3.83 28.34 30.90
C ARG A 6 -4.88 28.12 29.81
N ASP A 7 -4.74 28.77 28.67
CA ASP A 7 -5.70 28.62 27.56
C ASP A 7 -5.50 27.29 26.85
N VAL A 8 -4.26 26.82 26.73
CA VAL A 8 -3.94 25.50 26.18
C VAL A 8 -4.56 24.39 27.02
N LEU A 9 -4.54 24.51 28.37
CA LEU A 9 -5.17 23.53 29.25
C LEU A 9 -6.69 23.48 29.09
N LYS A 10 -7.34 24.61 28.95
CA LYS A 10 -8.80 24.68 28.73
C LYS A 10 -9.21 24.02 27.40
N TYR A 11 -8.42 24.23 26.36
CA TYR A 11 -8.69 23.60 25.06
C TYR A 11 -8.45 22.10 25.07
N SER A 12 -7.44 21.62 25.82
CA SER A 12 -7.18 20.19 25.98
C SER A 12 -8.30 19.47 26.74
N ASP A 13 -8.88 20.11 27.75
CA ASP A 13 -10.02 19.57 28.50
C ASP A 13 -11.28 19.44 27.61
N ILE A 14 -11.55 20.45 26.79
CA ILE A 14 -12.67 20.42 25.84
C ILE A 14 -12.44 19.32 24.81
N PHE A 15 -11.21 19.16 24.29
CA PHE A 15 -10.88 18.12 23.34
C PHE A 15 -11.03 16.71 23.93
N GLY A 16 -10.57 16.54 25.18
CA GLY A 16 -10.74 15.31 25.94
C GLY A 16 -12.21 14.95 26.18
N LEU A 17 -13.04 15.96 26.51
CA LEU A 17 -14.46 15.77 26.71
C LEU A 17 -15.19 15.38 25.42
N MET A 18 -14.84 15.99 24.29
CA MET A 18 -15.42 15.67 22.98
C MET A 18 -15.04 14.25 22.52
N ALA A 19 -13.84 13.81 22.80
CA ALA A 19 -13.40 12.45 22.53
C ALA A 19 -14.14 11.41 23.40
N SER A 20 -14.35 11.71 24.68
CA SER A 20 -15.07 10.83 25.59
C SER A 20 -16.58 10.77 25.29
N ALA A 21 -17.14 11.81 24.70
CA ALA A 21 -18.54 11.84 24.26
C ALA A 21 -18.77 11.17 22.89
N GLY A 22 -17.74 10.64 22.25
CA GLY A 22 -17.86 10.01 20.93
C GLY A 22 -18.11 11.00 19.79
N LEU A 23 -17.98 12.31 20.04
CA LEU A 23 -18.18 13.36 19.04
C LEU A 23 -16.97 13.52 18.10
N ILE A 24 -15.80 13.05 18.54
CA ILE A 24 -14.61 12.87 17.71
C ILE A 24 -14.36 11.37 17.66
N THR A 25 -14.74 10.75 16.56
CA THR A 25 -14.20 9.42 16.27
C THR A 25 -12.69 9.59 16.16
N PRO A 26 -11.88 8.85 16.93
CA PRO A 26 -10.46 8.76 16.59
C PRO A 26 -10.42 8.43 15.11
N ALA A 27 -9.70 9.23 14.32
CA ALA A 27 -9.38 8.86 12.96
C ALA A 27 -8.97 7.39 13.09
N GLN A 28 -9.77 6.49 12.53
CA GLN A 28 -9.44 5.08 12.55
C GLN A 28 -8.10 5.02 11.83
N ALA A 29 -7.03 5.03 12.61
CA ALA A 29 -5.74 4.62 12.11
C ALA A 29 -6.04 3.23 11.58
N GLN A 30 -6.17 3.15 10.26
CA GLN A 30 -6.42 1.90 9.59
C GLN A 30 -5.26 1.02 10.01
N GLU A 31 -5.53 0.06 10.90
CA GLU A 31 -4.49 -0.81 11.41
C GLU A 31 -3.77 -1.40 10.20
N TRP A 32 -2.46 -1.17 10.13
CA TRP A 32 -1.68 -1.75 9.06
C TRP A 32 -1.88 -3.27 9.09
N ASN A 33 -2.08 -3.86 7.93
CA ASN A 33 -2.40 -5.27 7.81
C ASN A 33 -1.14 -6.12 8.04
N LYS A 34 -0.78 -6.27 9.32
CA LYS A 34 0.41 -7.02 9.75
C LYS A 34 0.47 -8.41 9.12
N ALA A 35 -0.65 -9.14 9.12
CA ALA A 35 -0.71 -10.49 8.57
C ALA A 35 -0.38 -10.53 7.07
N ALA A 36 -0.78 -9.53 6.30
CA ALA A 36 -0.45 -9.43 4.89
C ALA A 36 1.04 -9.16 4.67
N PHE A 37 1.67 -8.32 5.50
CA PHE A 37 3.10 -8.03 5.43
C PHE A 37 3.99 -9.17 5.95
N GLU A 38 3.47 -10.04 6.79
CA GLU A 38 4.15 -11.27 7.25
C GLU A 38 4.06 -12.41 6.23
N GLY A 39 3.19 -12.32 5.24
CA GLY A 39 3.04 -13.31 4.16
C GLY A 39 4.33 -13.45 3.35
N LYS A 40 4.84 -14.67 3.26
CA LYS A 40 6.10 -14.97 2.55
C LYS A 40 5.87 -15.25 1.07
N THR A 41 4.69 -15.73 0.73
CA THR A 41 4.31 -16.09 -0.64
C THR A 41 3.16 -15.22 -1.14
N LEU A 42 2.99 -15.17 -2.47
CA LEU A 42 1.86 -14.50 -3.08
C LEU A 42 0.53 -15.08 -2.57
N ASP A 43 0.44 -16.39 -2.46
CA ASP A 43 -0.78 -17.08 -2.01
C ASP A 43 -1.15 -16.71 -0.58
N ASP A 44 -0.17 -16.57 0.32
CA ASP A 44 -0.40 -16.12 1.68
C ASP A 44 -1.00 -14.72 1.70
N VAL A 45 -0.44 -13.81 0.92
CA VAL A 45 -0.93 -12.42 0.84
C VAL A 45 -2.32 -12.38 0.19
N PHE A 46 -2.54 -13.13 -0.88
CA PHE A 46 -3.85 -13.19 -1.54
C PHE A 46 -4.94 -13.68 -0.59
N LYS A 47 -4.66 -14.69 0.23
CA LYS A 47 -5.58 -15.18 1.26
C LYS A 47 -5.93 -14.12 2.29
N VAL A 48 -4.91 -13.43 2.82
CA VAL A 48 -5.11 -12.40 3.85
C VAL A 48 -5.88 -11.19 3.30
N LEU A 49 -5.60 -10.80 2.05
CA LEU A 49 -6.32 -9.71 1.38
C LEU A 49 -7.72 -10.10 0.89
N GLY A 50 -8.04 -11.40 0.89
CA GLY A 50 -9.28 -11.90 0.31
C GLY A 50 -9.33 -11.80 -1.22
N ALA A 51 -8.15 -11.78 -1.86
CA ALA A 51 -8.04 -11.63 -3.31
C ALA A 51 -8.33 -12.91 -4.08
N GLY A 52 -8.20 -14.07 -3.44
CA GLY A 52 -8.40 -15.36 -4.09
C GLY A 52 -7.44 -15.57 -5.27
N LYS A 53 -8.00 -15.68 -6.46
CA LYS A 53 -7.24 -15.70 -7.73
C LYS A 53 -7.58 -14.43 -8.51
N PRO A 54 -6.80 -13.36 -8.39
CA PRO A 54 -7.08 -12.12 -9.13
C PRO A 54 -6.90 -12.34 -10.63
N GLU A 55 -7.78 -11.76 -11.41
CA GLU A 55 -7.72 -11.84 -12.87
C GLU A 55 -6.83 -10.73 -13.45
N ASN A 56 -6.10 -11.06 -14.52
CA ASN A 56 -5.36 -10.05 -15.27
C ASN A 56 -6.30 -9.01 -15.87
N SER A 57 -5.95 -7.74 -15.74
CA SER A 57 -6.77 -6.64 -16.27
C SER A 57 -5.91 -5.63 -17.02
N ALA A 58 -6.32 -5.34 -18.25
CA ALA A 58 -5.72 -4.27 -19.06
C ALA A 58 -6.06 -2.86 -18.54
N ALA A 59 -7.00 -2.74 -17.62
CA ALA A 59 -7.34 -1.48 -16.96
C ALA A 59 -6.30 -1.05 -15.91
N ILE A 60 -5.33 -1.90 -15.60
CA ILE A 60 -4.24 -1.60 -14.67
C ILE A 60 -2.97 -1.37 -15.49
N THR A 61 -2.38 -0.20 -15.33
CA THR A 61 -1.07 0.14 -15.91
C THR A 61 -0.02 0.15 -14.80
N MET A 62 0.95 -0.74 -14.90
CA MET A 62 2.10 -0.73 -14.01
C MET A 62 3.23 0.10 -14.62
N ILE A 63 3.75 1.04 -13.85
CA ILE A 63 4.91 1.86 -14.18
C ILE A 63 6.09 1.31 -13.40
N ALA A 64 6.95 0.56 -14.06
CA ALA A 64 8.15 -0.03 -13.47
C ALA A 64 9.24 -0.16 -14.54
N PRO A 65 10.53 -0.05 -14.18
CA PRO A 65 11.62 -0.23 -15.13
C PRO A 65 11.70 -1.70 -15.58
N ASP A 66 12.15 -1.93 -16.80
CA ASP A 66 12.46 -3.30 -17.27
C ASP A 66 13.72 -3.84 -16.58
N ILE A 67 14.67 -2.94 -16.31
CA ILE A 67 15.92 -3.24 -15.62
C ILE A 67 16.11 -2.23 -14.49
N ALA A 68 16.22 -2.72 -13.27
CA ALA A 68 16.59 -1.94 -12.09
C ALA A 68 18.10 -2.16 -11.83
N GLU A 69 18.88 -1.10 -11.97
CA GLU A 69 20.31 -1.14 -11.67
C GLU A 69 20.61 -1.28 -10.18
N ASN A 70 19.70 -0.80 -9.34
CA ASN A 70 19.79 -0.89 -7.88
C ASN A 70 18.48 -1.41 -7.30
N GLY A 71 18.49 -2.66 -6.86
CA GLY A 71 17.33 -3.30 -6.23
C GLY A 71 16.91 -2.70 -4.87
N ALA A 72 17.76 -1.89 -4.23
CA ALA A 72 17.40 -1.24 -2.98
C ALA A 72 16.34 -0.13 -3.16
N VAL A 73 16.22 0.43 -4.37
CA VAL A 73 15.39 1.60 -4.66
C VAL A 73 14.78 1.45 -6.06
N VAL A 74 13.77 0.62 -6.20
CA VAL A 74 13.09 0.38 -7.48
C VAL A 74 11.80 1.19 -7.54
N PRO A 75 11.66 2.14 -8.48
CA PRO A 75 10.43 2.91 -8.62
C PRO A 75 9.32 2.03 -9.21
N VAL A 76 8.16 2.03 -8.57
CA VAL A 76 6.96 1.33 -9.04
C VAL A 76 5.75 2.21 -8.87
N GLY A 77 4.95 2.33 -9.90
CA GLY A 77 3.67 3.02 -9.87
C GLY A 77 2.53 2.14 -10.38
N ILE A 78 1.35 2.42 -9.91
CA ILE A 78 0.09 1.82 -10.39
C ILE A 78 -0.84 2.94 -10.81
N ASN A 79 -1.34 2.85 -12.01
CA ASN A 79 -2.42 3.68 -12.53
C ASN A 79 -3.55 2.77 -13.02
N THR A 80 -4.79 3.15 -12.79
CA THR A 80 -5.93 2.37 -13.25
C THR A 80 -7.11 3.25 -13.62
N THR A 81 -7.91 2.79 -14.58
CA THR A 81 -9.20 3.40 -14.92
C THR A 81 -10.34 2.87 -14.05
N LEU A 82 -10.07 1.85 -13.22
CA LEU A 82 -11.05 1.30 -12.30
C LEU A 82 -11.25 2.25 -11.11
N LYS A 83 -12.43 2.20 -10.50
CA LYS A 83 -12.70 2.89 -9.23
C LYS A 83 -12.04 2.15 -8.08
N ALA A 84 -10.74 2.30 -7.96
CA ALA A 84 -9.94 1.58 -6.98
C ALA A 84 -10.31 1.97 -5.54
N GLN A 85 -10.48 0.98 -4.70
CA GLN A 85 -10.65 1.12 -3.24
C GLN A 85 -9.34 0.83 -2.50
N GLN A 86 -8.58 -0.13 -3.04
CA GLN A 86 -7.28 -0.53 -2.52
C GLN A 86 -6.34 -0.87 -3.67
N MET A 87 -5.05 -0.65 -3.44
CA MET A 87 -3.97 -1.07 -4.32
C MET A 87 -2.88 -1.73 -3.50
N ALA A 88 -2.21 -2.72 -4.07
CA ALA A 88 -1.09 -3.38 -3.43
C ALA A 88 0.01 -3.70 -4.44
N ILE A 89 1.24 -3.64 -3.99
CA ILE A 89 2.42 -4.02 -4.77
C ILE A 89 3.05 -5.23 -4.10
N LEU A 90 3.21 -6.30 -4.87
CA LEU A 90 3.84 -7.54 -4.41
C LEU A 90 5.05 -7.88 -5.28
N VAL A 91 6.01 -8.58 -4.68
CA VAL A 91 7.22 -9.07 -5.34
C VAL A 91 7.39 -10.55 -4.98
N ASP A 92 7.34 -11.43 -5.96
CA ASP A 92 7.26 -12.88 -5.73
C ASP A 92 8.50 -13.49 -5.05
N LYS A 93 9.69 -12.94 -5.30
CA LYS A 93 10.95 -13.47 -4.75
C LYS A 93 11.50 -12.68 -3.56
N ASN A 94 10.78 -11.69 -3.05
CA ASN A 94 11.17 -11.04 -1.81
C ASN A 94 10.86 -11.92 -0.59
N PRO A 95 11.59 -11.76 0.51
CA PRO A 95 11.33 -12.49 1.77
C PRO A 95 9.92 -12.22 2.32
N SER A 96 9.40 -11.01 2.12
CA SER A 96 8.00 -10.65 2.30
C SER A 96 7.42 -10.26 0.96
N ALA A 97 6.40 -10.97 0.51
CA ALA A 97 5.84 -10.76 -0.82
C ALA A 97 5.12 -9.40 -0.94
N LEU A 98 4.44 -8.93 0.09
CA LEU A 98 3.79 -7.63 0.07
C LEU A 98 4.80 -6.52 0.34
N ALA A 99 5.02 -5.66 -0.66
CA ALA A 99 5.92 -4.52 -0.55
C ALA A 99 5.19 -3.25 -0.09
N ALA A 100 3.97 -3.01 -0.57
CA ALA A 100 3.18 -1.83 -0.21
C ALA A 100 1.68 -2.08 -0.37
N GLN A 101 0.89 -1.43 0.47
CA GLN A 101 -0.56 -1.44 0.41
C GLN A 101 -1.09 -0.01 0.57
N PHE A 102 -2.05 0.36 -0.25
CA PHE A 102 -2.65 1.69 -0.29
C PHE A 102 -4.17 1.57 -0.22
N PHE A 103 -4.78 2.43 0.58
CA PHE A 103 -6.23 2.60 0.62
C PHE A 103 -6.57 3.89 -0.11
N ILE A 104 -7.45 3.81 -1.10
CA ILE A 104 -7.80 4.92 -1.97
C ILE A 104 -9.19 5.44 -1.54
N PRO A 105 -9.27 6.61 -0.90
CA PRO A 105 -10.55 7.21 -0.55
C PRO A 105 -11.39 7.55 -1.78
N ALA A 106 -12.71 7.53 -1.62
CA ALA A 106 -13.62 7.95 -2.67
C ALA A 106 -13.32 9.39 -3.12
N GLY A 107 -13.33 9.62 -4.44
CA GLY A 107 -12.99 10.91 -5.04
C GLY A 107 -11.49 11.19 -5.19
N THR A 108 -10.64 10.27 -4.78
CA THR A 108 -9.18 10.33 -4.99
C THR A 108 -8.82 9.68 -6.31
N GLU A 109 -7.90 10.30 -7.06
CA GLU A 109 -7.37 9.72 -8.28
C GLU A 109 -6.69 8.37 -8.00
N PRO A 110 -7.01 7.30 -8.74
CA PRO A 110 -6.47 5.97 -8.48
C PRO A 110 -5.06 5.83 -9.09
N PHE A 111 -4.15 6.59 -8.57
CA PHE A 111 -2.74 6.60 -8.96
C PHE A 111 -1.87 6.59 -7.71
N VAL A 112 -0.91 5.67 -7.66
CA VAL A 112 0.11 5.61 -6.60
C VAL A 112 1.48 5.40 -7.22
N THR A 113 2.49 5.98 -6.59
CA THR A 113 3.90 5.75 -6.94
C THR A 113 4.73 5.68 -5.67
N THR A 114 5.67 4.75 -5.66
CA THR A 114 6.57 4.53 -4.52
C THR A 114 7.88 3.92 -4.98
N ARG A 115 8.78 3.70 -4.05
CA ARG A 115 10.01 2.94 -4.26
C ARG A 115 9.99 1.71 -3.38
N ILE A 116 10.30 0.55 -3.97
CA ILE A 116 10.33 -0.72 -3.27
C ILE A 116 11.74 -1.31 -3.30
N LYS A 117 11.99 -2.24 -2.37
CA LYS A 117 13.22 -3.04 -2.36
C LYS A 117 12.94 -4.35 -3.10
N MET A 118 13.88 -4.73 -3.97
CA MET A 118 13.89 -6.02 -4.65
C MET A 118 15.26 -6.69 -4.44
N GLY A 119 15.27 -7.88 -3.86
CA GLY A 119 16.49 -8.62 -3.59
C GLY A 119 17.12 -9.23 -4.83
N GLN A 120 16.32 -9.50 -5.85
CA GLN A 120 16.73 -10.15 -7.10
C GLN A 120 15.69 -9.91 -8.19
N THR A 121 16.02 -10.29 -9.43
CA THR A 121 15.05 -10.30 -10.55
C THR A 121 13.79 -11.04 -10.14
N SER A 122 12.65 -10.40 -10.27
CA SER A 122 11.36 -10.87 -9.77
C SER A 122 10.22 -10.39 -10.64
N ASN A 123 9.08 -11.08 -10.56
CA ASN A 123 7.83 -10.53 -11.03
C ASN A 123 7.24 -9.59 -9.99
N VAL A 124 6.84 -8.42 -10.43
CA VAL A 124 6.12 -7.41 -9.63
C VAL A 124 4.65 -7.49 -10.00
N TYR A 125 3.80 -7.53 -8.99
CA TYR A 125 2.34 -7.64 -9.12
C TYR A 125 1.71 -6.35 -8.63
N ALA A 126 0.93 -5.72 -9.48
CA ALA A 126 0.06 -4.61 -9.11
C ALA A 126 -1.37 -5.14 -8.92
N LEU A 127 -1.83 -5.18 -7.68
CA LEU A 127 -3.19 -5.59 -7.32
C LEU A 127 -4.07 -4.35 -7.15
N VAL A 128 -5.26 -4.40 -7.69
CA VAL A 128 -6.27 -3.35 -7.55
C VAL A 128 -7.60 -3.96 -7.15
N LYS A 129 -8.18 -3.47 -6.06
CA LYS A 129 -9.54 -3.80 -5.65
C LYS A 129 -10.50 -2.71 -6.09
N ALA A 130 -11.47 -3.07 -6.90
CA ALA A 130 -12.56 -2.22 -7.34
C ALA A 130 -13.86 -3.03 -7.36
N ASP A 131 -14.96 -2.45 -6.88
CA ASP A 131 -16.27 -3.13 -6.79
C ASP A 131 -16.20 -4.50 -6.08
N ASN A 132 -15.43 -4.57 -5.00
CA ASN A 132 -15.17 -5.80 -4.24
C ASN A 132 -14.49 -6.93 -5.03
N LYS A 133 -13.95 -6.64 -6.21
CA LYS A 133 -13.22 -7.58 -7.06
C LYS A 133 -11.75 -7.17 -7.14
N TRP A 134 -10.87 -8.16 -7.03
CA TRP A 134 -9.44 -7.98 -7.20
C TRP A 134 -9.00 -8.29 -8.63
N SER A 135 -8.21 -7.37 -9.19
CA SER A 135 -7.58 -7.52 -10.50
C SER A 135 -6.07 -7.32 -10.35
N VAL A 136 -5.30 -7.86 -11.30
CA VAL A 136 -3.84 -7.83 -11.25
C VAL A 136 -3.24 -7.45 -12.59
N ALA A 137 -2.10 -6.76 -12.56
CA ALA A 137 -1.15 -6.67 -13.65
C ALA A 137 0.21 -7.17 -13.17
N VAL A 138 0.95 -7.83 -14.03
CA VAL A 138 2.25 -8.45 -13.68
C VAL A 138 3.32 -7.96 -14.64
N LYS A 139 4.49 -7.64 -14.12
CA LYS A 139 5.67 -7.27 -14.91
C LYS A 139 6.93 -7.82 -14.29
N GLU A 140 7.77 -8.47 -15.10
CA GLU A 140 9.12 -8.83 -14.66
C GLU A 140 10.00 -7.58 -14.61
N VAL A 141 10.73 -7.42 -13.52
CA VAL A 141 11.77 -6.41 -13.34
C VAL A 141 13.09 -7.14 -13.11
N LYS A 142 14.05 -6.95 -14.02
CA LYS A 142 15.40 -7.47 -13.89
C LYS A 142 16.21 -6.62 -12.95
N VAL A 143 16.87 -7.24 -11.99
CA VAL A 143 17.70 -6.54 -11.01
C VAL A 143 19.16 -6.95 -11.23
N THR A 144 20.01 -5.99 -11.58
CA THR A 144 21.43 -6.24 -11.84
C THR A 144 22.26 -6.21 -10.57
N LEU A 145 21.86 -5.36 -9.58
CA LEU A 145 22.45 -5.31 -8.25
C LEU A 145 21.32 -5.44 -7.23
N GLY A 146 21.28 -6.58 -6.52
CA GLY A 146 20.27 -6.83 -5.49
C GLY A 146 20.34 -5.81 -4.36
N GLY A 147 19.17 -5.41 -3.86
CA GLY A 147 19.07 -4.62 -2.63
C GLY A 147 19.60 -5.44 -1.47
N CYS A 148 20.80 -5.13 -1.00
CA CYS A 148 21.38 -5.82 0.16
C CYS A 148 20.55 -5.58 1.38
N GLY A 149 20.15 -6.67 1.96
CA GLY A 149 19.90 -6.83 3.35
C GLY A 149 18.69 -6.24 3.94
N GLY A 150 18.38 -6.98 4.64
CA GLY A 150 17.91 -7.09 5.95
C GLY A 150 16.64 -6.41 6.26
#